data_b0a43aa1665b7e1d9fdb0c69ed473b46
#
_entry.id   b0a43aa1665b7e1d9fdb0c69ed473b46
#
_cell.length_a   1.000
_cell.length_b   1.000
_cell.length_c   1.000
_cell.angle_alpha   90.00
_cell.angle_beta   90.00
_cell.angle_gamma   90.00
#
_symmetry.space_group_name_H-M   'P 1'
#
loop_
_entity.id
_entity.type
_entity.pdbx_description
1 polymer ?
#
loop_
_entity_poly.entity_id
_entity_poly.type
_entity_poly.pdbx_seq_one_letter_code
_entity_poly.pdbx_strand_id
1 'polypeptide(L)'
;MTENLAEDAAPVRDGQIKRHGPEGFAGMRKAGRISAEALDLLVDFVKPGVTTNEIDDLVRAHFLKNDAVPATLFYRGYTKSSCTSINHVVCHGIPNDKPLKDGDIVNIDVTCIKDGWHGDTSRMYVAGEKVPRK
;
A
#
# COMPACT_ATOMS: atom_id res chain seq x y z
N MET A 1 5.92 20.96 -11.17
CA MET A 1 6.27 21.38 -9.80
C MET A 1 6.58 20.14 -8.98
N THR A 2 7.84 19.78 -8.95
CA THR A 2 8.36 18.71 -8.09
C THR A 2 8.98 19.39 -6.87
N GLU A 3 8.14 19.97 -6.01
CA GLU A 3 8.62 20.45 -4.72
C GLU A 3 8.82 19.25 -3.79
N ASN A 4 10.04 19.03 -3.47
CA ASN A 4 10.67 18.37 -2.35
C ASN A 4 9.75 17.77 -1.27
N LEU A 5 9.12 16.64 -1.57
CA LEU A 5 8.43 15.81 -0.58
C LEU A 5 9.41 15.09 0.36
N ALA A 6 10.71 15.21 0.13
CA ALA A 6 11.76 14.55 0.90
C ALA A 6 12.39 15.41 2.01
N GLU A 7 12.21 16.74 2.01
CA GLU A 7 12.86 17.62 2.99
C GLU A 7 12.15 17.71 4.33
N ASP A 8 10.85 17.41 4.41
CA ASP A 8 10.13 17.40 5.70
C ASP A 8 10.28 16.09 6.49
N ALA A 9 10.91 15.10 5.92
CA ALA A 9 11.15 13.80 6.56
C ALA A 9 12.56 13.64 7.16
N ALA A 10 13.32 14.73 7.34
CA ALA A 10 14.59 14.66 8.05
C ALA A 10 14.32 14.21 9.50
N PRO A 11 14.94 13.11 9.97
CA PRO A 11 14.78 12.68 11.35
C PRO A 11 15.24 13.81 12.28
N VAL A 12 14.38 14.20 13.21
CA VAL A 12 14.73 15.14 14.27
C VAL A 12 15.87 14.50 15.06
N ARG A 13 17.10 15.00 14.87
CA ARG A 13 18.32 14.42 15.44
C ARG A 13 18.51 14.73 16.94
N ASP A 14 17.57 15.43 17.55
CA ASP A 14 17.64 15.85 18.95
C ASP A 14 16.93 14.89 19.93
N GLY A 15 16.40 13.77 19.43
CA GLY A 15 15.65 12.80 20.24
C GLY A 15 14.26 13.26 20.63
N GLN A 16 13.80 14.40 20.15
CA GLN A 16 12.43 14.87 20.41
C GLN A 16 11.43 14.24 19.43
N ILE A 17 10.30 13.77 19.95
CA ILE A 17 9.20 13.25 19.14
C ILE A 17 8.31 14.43 18.71
N LYS A 18 8.17 14.65 17.40
CA LYS A 18 7.27 15.65 16.85
C LYS A 18 5.83 15.27 17.18
N ARG A 19 5.14 16.09 17.94
CA ARG A 19 3.71 15.90 18.25
C ARG A 19 2.87 16.73 17.29
N HIS A 20 2.01 16.04 16.52
CA HIS A 20 1.10 16.70 15.58
C HIS A 20 -0.18 17.17 16.29
N GLY A 21 -0.75 18.27 15.79
CA GLY A 21 -2.02 18.80 16.24
C GLY A 21 -3.21 18.34 15.37
N PRO A 22 -4.39 18.95 15.54
CA PRO A 22 -5.63 18.57 14.82
C PRO A 22 -5.49 18.59 13.30
N GLU A 23 -4.72 19.50 12.74
CA GLU A 23 -4.46 19.62 11.31
C GLU A 23 -3.69 18.41 10.79
N GLY A 24 -2.64 17.99 11.49
CA GLY A 24 -1.90 16.78 11.17
C GLY A 24 -2.75 15.52 11.25
N PHE A 25 -3.61 15.40 12.25
CA PHE A 25 -4.55 14.30 12.37
C PHE A 25 -5.55 14.26 11.20
N ALA A 26 -6.05 15.41 10.76
CA ALA A 26 -6.95 15.49 9.61
C ALA A 26 -6.24 15.04 8.32
N GLY A 27 -4.99 15.47 8.10
CA GLY A 27 -4.16 15.05 6.98
C GLY A 27 -3.90 13.55 6.98
N MET A 28 -3.51 12.97 8.10
CA MET A 28 -3.28 11.52 8.25
C MET A 28 -4.55 10.71 8.05
N ARG A 29 -5.70 11.17 8.54
CA ARG A 29 -7.00 10.51 8.30
C ARG A 29 -7.35 10.49 6.83
N LYS A 30 -7.09 11.57 6.10
CA LYS A 30 -7.34 11.66 4.67
C LYS A 30 -6.47 10.68 3.89
N ALA A 31 -5.17 10.64 4.16
CA ALA A 31 -4.24 9.69 3.56
C ALA A 31 -4.61 8.23 3.90
N GLY A 32 -4.88 7.95 5.18
CA GLY A 32 -5.29 6.62 5.65
C GLY A 32 -6.58 6.13 5.01
N ARG A 33 -7.55 7.01 4.79
CA ARG A 33 -8.80 6.67 4.09
C ARG A 33 -8.54 6.25 2.65
N ILE A 34 -7.70 6.97 1.92
CA ILE A 34 -7.35 6.63 0.53
C ILE A 34 -6.71 5.24 0.45
N SER A 35 -5.80 4.91 1.36
CA SER A 35 -5.17 3.59 1.41
C SER A 35 -6.17 2.48 1.81
N ALA A 36 -7.06 2.74 2.77
CA ALA A 36 -8.10 1.79 3.15
C ALA A 36 -9.09 1.52 2.01
N GLU A 37 -9.51 2.55 1.29
CA GLU A 37 -10.38 2.43 0.11
C GLU A 37 -9.72 1.60 -1.00
N ALA A 38 -8.40 1.73 -1.22
CA ALA A 38 -7.67 0.87 -2.16
C ALA A 38 -7.80 -0.61 -1.77
N LEU A 39 -7.65 -0.93 -0.49
CA LEU A 39 -7.83 -2.30 0.00
C LEU A 39 -9.28 -2.79 -0.11
N ASP A 40 -10.27 -1.93 0.09
CA ASP A 40 -11.68 -2.28 -0.09
C ASP A 40 -12.01 -2.63 -1.55
N LEU A 41 -11.46 -1.90 -2.53
CA LEU A 41 -11.60 -2.20 -3.96
C LEU A 41 -11.03 -3.58 -4.33
N LEU A 42 -10.02 -4.05 -3.61
CA LEU A 42 -9.40 -5.35 -3.86
C LEU A 42 -10.20 -6.54 -3.36
N VAL A 43 -11.19 -6.34 -2.50
CA VAL A 43 -12.00 -7.45 -1.93
C VAL A 43 -12.64 -8.30 -3.02
N ASP A 44 -13.23 -7.66 -4.03
CA ASP A 44 -13.87 -8.36 -5.15
C ASP A 44 -12.90 -8.65 -6.31
N PHE A 45 -11.71 -8.07 -6.28
CA PHE A 45 -10.72 -8.19 -7.35
C PHE A 45 -9.76 -9.36 -7.14
N VAL A 46 -9.37 -9.66 -5.90
CA VAL A 46 -8.44 -10.74 -5.56
C VAL A 46 -9.09 -12.09 -5.76
N LYS A 47 -8.74 -12.76 -6.87
CA LYS A 47 -9.31 -14.05 -7.29
C LYS A 47 -8.22 -14.92 -7.91
N PRO A 48 -8.42 -16.25 -7.98
CA PRO A 48 -7.53 -17.11 -8.77
C PRO A 48 -7.42 -16.62 -10.22
N GLY A 49 -6.21 -16.60 -10.75
CA GLY A 49 -5.90 -16.12 -12.09
C GLY A 49 -5.49 -14.65 -12.18
N VAL A 50 -5.78 -13.84 -11.16
CA VAL A 50 -5.31 -12.44 -11.08
C VAL A 50 -3.83 -12.43 -10.72
N THR A 51 -3.06 -11.60 -11.38
CA THR A 51 -1.64 -11.39 -11.07
C THR A 51 -1.45 -10.31 -10.01
N THR A 52 -0.36 -10.35 -9.28
CA THR A 52 -0.05 -9.28 -8.32
C THR A 52 0.34 -7.97 -9.00
N ASN A 53 0.81 -8.00 -10.26
CA ASN A 53 0.96 -6.80 -11.08
C ASN A 53 -0.38 -6.12 -11.37
N GLU A 54 -1.44 -6.87 -11.68
CA GLU A 54 -2.79 -6.31 -11.88
C GLU A 54 -3.34 -5.68 -10.58
N ILE A 55 -3.07 -6.29 -9.43
CA ILE A 55 -3.38 -5.72 -8.11
C ILE A 55 -2.64 -4.40 -7.90
N ASP A 56 -1.35 -4.37 -8.20
CA ASP A 56 -0.50 -3.17 -8.09
C ASP A 56 -1.00 -2.02 -8.97
N ASP A 57 -1.38 -2.32 -10.21
CA ASP A 57 -1.92 -1.35 -11.15
C ASP A 57 -3.24 -0.73 -10.64
N LEU A 58 -4.11 -1.53 -10.04
CA LEU A 58 -5.36 -1.05 -9.45
C LEU A 58 -5.11 -0.11 -8.26
N VAL A 59 -4.20 -0.48 -7.36
CA VAL A 59 -3.78 0.35 -6.22
C VAL A 59 -3.23 1.69 -6.71
N ARG A 60 -2.32 1.64 -7.68
CA ARG A 60 -1.72 2.84 -8.27
C ARG A 60 -2.77 3.75 -8.91
N ALA A 61 -3.68 3.20 -9.69
CA ALA A 61 -4.75 3.96 -10.34
C ALA A 61 -5.66 4.65 -9.30
N HIS A 62 -6.00 3.96 -8.22
CA HIS A 62 -6.80 4.52 -7.14
C HIS A 62 -6.09 5.69 -6.44
N PHE A 63 -4.80 5.56 -6.14
CA PHE A 63 -4.02 6.63 -5.54
C PHE A 63 -3.97 7.86 -6.44
N LEU A 64 -3.61 7.68 -7.71
CA LEU A 64 -3.52 8.79 -8.67
C LEU A 64 -4.87 9.50 -8.88
N LYS A 65 -5.98 8.75 -8.90
CA LYS A 65 -7.34 9.32 -8.97
C LYS A 65 -7.68 10.22 -7.78
N ASN A 66 -7.06 9.98 -6.63
CA ASN A 66 -7.26 10.77 -5.41
C ASN A 66 -6.17 11.83 -5.20
N ASP A 67 -5.38 12.16 -6.24
CA ASP A 67 -4.24 13.07 -6.15
C ASP A 67 -3.25 12.66 -5.03
N ALA A 68 -3.07 11.37 -4.86
CA ALA A 68 -2.09 10.77 -3.98
C ALA A 68 -1.07 9.99 -4.80
N VAL A 69 0.08 9.71 -4.23
CA VAL A 69 1.14 8.93 -4.87
C VAL A 69 1.54 7.75 -4.00
N PRO A 70 1.95 6.62 -4.60
CA PRO A 70 2.49 5.50 -3.83
C PRO A 70 3.81 5.88 -3.16
N ALA A 71 3.89 5.75 -1.83
CA ALA A 71 5.10 6.06 -1.08
C ALA A 71 6.26 5.12 -1.43
N THR A 72 5.96 3.90 -1.83
CA THR A 72 6.93 2.87 -2.21
C THR A 72 7.84 3.30 -3.36
N LEU A 73 7.32 4.08 -4.33
CA LEU A 73 8.09 4.55 -5.49
C LEU A 73 9.22 5.52 -5.13
N PHE A 74 9.22 6.05 -3.93
CA PHE A 74 10.24 6.99 -3.42
C PHE A 74 11.21 6.33 -2.44
N TYR A 75 11.11 5.00 -2.27
CA TYR A 75 11.91 4.28 -1.30
C TYR A 75 12.91 3.35 -1.96
N ARG A 76 14.20 3.71 -1.87
CA ARG A 76 15.35 2.87 -2.23
C ARG A 76 15.26 2.16 -3.59
N GLY A 77 14.70 2.84 -4.60
CA GLY A 77 14.60 2.28 -5.95
C GLY A 77 13.49 1.25 -6.15
N TYR A 78 12.56 1.09 -5.20
CA TYR A 78 11.42 0.21 -5.38
C TYR A 78 10.52 0.70 -6.53
N THR A 79 10.09 -0.21 -7.40
CA THR A 79 9.45 0.14 -8.68
C THR A 79 7.95 -0.12 -8.72
N LYS A 80 7.37 -0.61 -7.64
CA LYS A 80 5.95 -0.96 -7.53
C LYS A 80 5.22 -0.07 -6.52
N SER A 81 3.90 -0.08 -6.58
CA SER A 81 3.03 0.77 -5.78
C SER A 81 2.50 0.10 -4.51
N SER A 82 2.78 -1.18 -4.35
CA SER A 82 2.35 -2.02 -3.23
C SER A 82 3.36 -3.12 -2.94
N CYS A 83 3.20 -3.77 -1.79
CA CYS A 83 3.85 -5.04 -1.51
C CYS A 83 2.79 -6.14 -1.48
N THR A 84 3.06 -7.26 -2.16
CA THR A 84 2.15 -8.39 -2.28
C THR A 84 2.85 -9.67 -1.85
N SER A 85 2.57 -10.12 -0.64
CA SER A 85 3.28 -11.23 0.01
C SER A 85 2.38 -12.45 0.06
N ILE A 86 2.74 -13.48 -0.74
CA ILE A 86 1.91 -14.68 -0.96
C ILE A 86 2.43 -15.83 -0.10
N ASN A 87 1.50 -16.50 0.59
CA ASN A 87 1.73 -17.72 1.38
C ASN A 87 2.88 -17.54 2.39
N HIS A 88 4.02 -18.18 2.16
CA HIS A 88 5.18 -18.17 3.08
C HIS A 88 5.99 -16.86 3.06
N VAL A 89 5.74 -15.98 2.10
CA VAL A 89 6.40 -14.67 2.05
C VAL A 89 5.82 -13.79 3.15
N VAL A 90 6.63 -13.42 4.13
CA VAL A 90 6.17 -12.70 5.33
C VAL A 90 5.81 -11.25 5.02
N CYS A 91 6.68 -10.54 4.29
CA CYS A 91 6.48 -9.13 3.92
C CYS A 91 7.31 -8.76 2.68
N HIS A 92 7.02 -7.58 2.15
CA HIS A 92 7.75 -6.96 1.04
C HIS A 92 7.83 -7.81 -0.24
N GLY A 93 6.86 -8.70 -0.46
CA GLY A 93 6.72 -9.40 -1.73
C GLY A 93 6.54 -8.41 -2.87
N ILE A 94 7.31 -8.59 -3.96
CA ILE A 94 7.29 -7.69 -5.11
C ILE A 94 6.22 -8.17 -6.09
N PRO A 95 5.28 -7.32 -6.52
CA PRO A 95 4.31 -7.65 -7.56
C PRO A 95 4.97 -8.19 -8.83
N ASN A 96 4.38 -9.23 -9.38
CA ASN A 96 4.87 -9.92 -10.58
C ASN A 96 3.72 -10.48 -11.44
N ASP A 97 4.06 -11.18 -12.53
CA ASP A 97 3.09 -11.71 -13.48
C ASP A 97 2.59 -13.14 -13.15
N LYS A 98 2.91 -13.66 -11.97
CA LYS A 98 2.37 -14.96 -11.55
C LYS A 98 0.92 -14.84 -11.13
N PRO A 99 0.00 -15.60 -11.75
CA PRO A 99 -1.39 -15.64 -11.33
C PRO A 99 -1.53 -16.25 -9.94
N LEU A 100 -2.43 -15.67 -9.13
CA LEU A 100 -2.86 -16.28 -7.89
C LEU A 100 -3.55 -17.62 -8.15
N LYS A 101 -3.34 -18.58 -7.30
CA LYS A 101 -3.97 -19.90 -7.33
C LYS A 101 -5.11 -19.95 -6.33
N ASP A 102 -6.08 -20.82 -6.59
CA ASP A 102 -7.15 -21.08 -5.62
C ASP A 102 -6.57 -21.57 -4.28
N GLY A 103 -6.89 -20.87 -3.21
CA GLY A 103 -6.39 -21.12 -1.87
C GLY A 103 -5.12 -20.33 -1.48
N ASP A 104 -4.53 -19.57 -2.40
CA ASP A 104 -3.44 -18.66 -2.01
C ASP A 104 -3.95 -17.61 -1.02
N ILE A 105 -3.17 -17.37 0.02
CA ILE A 105 -3.34 -16.22 0.90
C ILE A 105 -2.32 -15.14 0.51
N VAL A 106 -2.75 -13.90 0.47
CA VAL A 106 -1.89 -12.78 0.10
C VAL A 106 -2.08 -11.61 1.05
N ASN A 107 -0.99 -11.13 1.61
CA ASN A 107 -0.95 -9.83 2.29
C ASN A 107 -0.71 -8.75 1.24
N ILE A 108 -1.60 -7.77 1.19
CA ILE A 108 -1.43 -6.60 0.33
C ILE A 108 -1.23 -5.40 1.24
N ASP A 109 -0.06 -4.79 1.11
CA ASP A 109 0.41 -3.68 1.94
C ASP A 109 0.60 -2.45 1.06
N VAL A 110 -0.06 -1.36 1.43
CA VAL A 110 -0.13 -0.14 0.64
C VAL A 110 0.12 1.09 1.50
N THR A 111 0.91 2.01 0.97
CA THR A 111 1.16 3.31 1.59
C THR A 111 1.03 4.40 0.55
N CYS A 112 0.13 5.34 0.77
CA CYS A 112 0.04 6.53 -0.07
C CYS A 112 0.62 7.77 0.63
N ILE A 113 1.03 8.75 -0.19
CA ILE A 113 1.34 10.10 0.27
C ILE A 113 0.26 11.03 -0.29
N LYS A 114 -0.46 11.71 0.60
CA LYS A 114 -1.45 12.73 0.26
C LYS A 114 -1.15 14.01 1.02
N ASP A 115 -0.93 15.10 0.28
CA ASP A 115 -0.61 16.42 0.85
C ASP A 115 0.56 16.36 1.88
N GLY A 116 1.57 15.53 1.61
CA GLY A 116 2.71 15.29 2.48
C GLY A 116 2.47 14.31 3.64
N TRP A 117 1.23 13.80 3.83
CA TRP A 117 0.90 12.83 4.87
C TRP A 117 0.87 11.41 4.34
N HIS A 118 1.44 10.47 5.10
CA HIS A 118 1.44 9.05 4.78
C HIS A 118 0.22 8.35 5.36
N GLY A 119 -0.43 7.53 4.55
CA GLY A 119 -1.46 6.59 4.97
C GLY A 119 -1.01 5.18 4.68
N ASP A 120 -0.74 4.39 5.70
CA ASP A 120 -0.15 3.06 5.63
C ASP A 120 -1.11 2.03 6.23
N THR A 121 -1.40 0.97 5.48
CA THR A 121 -2.26 -0.12 5.95
C THR A 121 -2.08 -1.38 5.10
N SER A 122 -2.37 -2.53 5.68
CA SER A 122 -2.35 -3.82 4.97
C SER A 122 -3.56 -4.67 5.31
N ARG A 123 -3.85 -5.64 4.44
CA ARG A 123 -4.94 -6.60 4.64
C ARG A 123 -4.57 -7.96 4.04
N MET A 124 -5.03 -9.02 4.70
CA MET A 124 -4.97 -10.38 4.17
C MET A 124 -6.18 -10.68 3.29
N TYR A 125 -5.93 -11.36 2.17
CA TYR A 125 -6.96 -11.87 1.26
C TYR A 125 -6.75 -13.36 1.01
N VAL A 126 -7.82 -14.04 0.69
CA VAL A 126 -7.78 -15.43 0.19
C VAL A 126 -8.23 -15.41 -1.26
N ALA A 127 -7.42 -15.96 -2.16
CA ALA A 127 -7.80 -16.13 -3.56
C ALA A 127 -8.66 -17.40 -3.69
N GLY A 128 -9.94 -17.22 -4.02
CA GLY A 128 -10.88 -18.33 -4.14
C GLY A 128 -11.45 -18.82 -2.80
N GLU A 129 -11.95 -20.06 -2.78
CA GLU A 129 -12.70 -20.61 -1.66
C GLU A 129 -11.94 -21.68 -0.85
N LYS A 130 -10.86 -22.21 -1.41
CA LYS A 130 -10.09 -23.29 -0.79
C LYS A 130 -9.04 -22.72 0.16
N VAL A 131 -9.38 -22.62 1.44
CA VAL A 131 -8.38 -22.29 2.46
C VAL A 131 -7.59 -23.56 2.81
N PRO A 132 -6.25 -23.57 2.63
CA PRO A 132 -5.43 -24.72 3.03
C PRO A 132 -5.57 -24.96 4.53
N ARG A 133 -5.84 -26.19 4.91
CA ARG A 133 -5.68 -26.60 6.31
C ARG A 133 -4.19 -26.76 6.59
N LYS A 134 -3.67 -26.00 7.53
CA LYS A 134 -2.35 -26.25 8.11
C LYS A 134 -2.45 -27.37 9.11
#